data_377393a9143e3426c088aa9d6c112767
#
_entry.id   377393a9143e3426c088aa9d6c112767
#
_cell.length_a   1.000
_cell.length_b   1.000
_cell.length_c   1.000
_cell.angle_alpha   90.00
_cell.angle_beta   90.00
_cell.angle_gamma   90.00
#
_symmetry.space_group_name_H-M   'P 1'
#
loop_
_entity.id
_entity.type
_entity.pdbx_description
1 polymer ?
#
loop_
_entity_poly.entity_id
_entity_poly.type
_entity_poly.pdbx_seq_one_letter_code
_entity_poly.pdbx_strand_id
1 'polypeptide(L)'
;VQGPLSVQGELFHVFTNAESVGDPRFWGAYVYGSYCLTGEHRSYDRSKGIFKGVLPTKDFHLTQDGWGALEAALRLSYVDLNSREIRGGTEIDFTAGLNWYLNGNTRIMFNYVHARVMDRDDPPIDGGNAHIFQVRFQYKL
;
A
#
# COMPACT_ATOMS: atom_id res chain seq x y z
N VAL A 1 -8.68 -13.17 3.36
CA VAL A 1 -9.92 -12.39 3.23
C VAL A 1 -11.02 -13.13 3.96
N GLN A 2 -11.76 -12.43 4.80
CA GLN A 2 -12.92 -12.96 5.50
C GLN A 2 -14.05 -11.90 5.44
N GLY A 3 -15.07 -12.15 4.64
CA GLY A 3 -16.12 -11.16 4.39
C GLY A 3 -15.53 -9.84 3.84
N PRO A 4 -15.89 -8.68 4.41
CA PRO A 4 -15.40 -7.37 3.97
C PRO A 4 -13.94 -7.08 4.36
N LEU A 5 -13.32 -7.90 5.23
CA LEU A 5 -11.96 -7.73 5.73
C LEU A 5 -10.94 -8.44 4.83
N SER A 6 -9.87 -7.74 4.49
CA SER A 6 -8.71 -8.29 3.80
C SER A 6 -7.43 -7.91 4.55
N VAL A 7 -6.54 -8.88 4.76
CA VAL A 7 -5.21 -8.66 5.35
C VAL A 7 -4.18 -9.32 4.45
N GLN A 8 -3.08 -8.61 4.19
CA GLN A 8 -1.96 -9.06 3.39
C GLN A 8 -0.67 -8.61 4.05
N GLY A 9 0.40 -9.35 3.85
CA GLY A 9 1.73 -8.99 4.30
C GLY A 9 2.78 -9.64 3.42
N GLU A 10 3.92 -9.00 3.33
CA GLU A 10 5.05 -9.48 2.54
C GLU A 10 6.35 -9.14 3.26
N LEU A 11 7.29 -10.06 3.21
CA LEU A 11 8.68 -9.88 3.61
C LEU A 11 9.54 -10.05 2.35
N PHE A 12 10.43 -9.13 2.09
CA PHE A 12 11.38 -9.23 0.99
C PHE A 12 12.81 -9.06 1.49
N HIS A 13 13.72 -9.78 0.86
CA HIS A 13 15.14 -9.70 1.10
C HIS A 13 15.88 -9.63 -0.23
N VAL A 14 16.75 -8.63 -0.37
CA VAL A 14 17.51 -8.39 -1.60
C VAL A 14 18.96 -8.70 -1.34
N PHE A 15 19.52 -9.58 -2.16
CA PHE A 15 20.95 -9.89 -2.20
C PHE A 15 21.54 -9.23 -3.44
N THR A 16 22.59 -8.45 -3.25
CA THR A 16 23.26 -7.78 -4.34
C THR A 16 24.67 -8.35 -4.45
N ASN A 17 25.07 -8.72 -5.64
CA ASN A 17 26.44 -9.13 -5.92
C ASN A 17 27.25 -7.88 -6.37
N ALA A 18 28.03 -7.33 -5.46
CA ALA A 18 28.80 -6.10 -5.69
C ALA A 18 30.12 -6.17 -4.90
N GLU A 19 31.11 -6.82 -5.49
CA GLU A 19 32.44 -7.09 -4.86
C GLU A 19 33.09 -5.84 -4.24
N SER A 20 32.91 -4.66 -4.87
CA SER A 20 33.48 -3.40 -4.39
C SER A 20 32.96 -2.93 -3.04
N VAL A 21 31.76 -3.38 -2.63
CA VAL A 21 31.08 -2.98 -1.38
C VAL A 21 30.65 -4.18 -0.53
N GLY A 22 31.20 -5.37 -0.86
CA GLY A 22 31.08 -6.58 -0.01
C GLY A 22 29.70 -7.24 -0.03
N ASP A 23 29.03 -7.30 -1.17
CA ASP A 23 27.75 -8.00 -1.37
C ASP A 23 26.65 -7.56 -0.37
N PRO A 24 26.17 -6.33 -0.47
CA PRO A 24 25.20 -5.80 0.47
C PRO A 24 23.86 -6.53 0.41
N ARG A 25 23.19 -6.57 1.55
CA ARG A 25 21.89 -7.22 1.73
C ARG A 25 20.92 -6.24 2.33
N PHE A 26 19.73 -6.13 1.74
CA PHE A 26 18.68 -5.24 2.20
C PHE A 26 17.42 -6.04 2.46
N TRP A 27 16.58 -5.55 3.34
CA TRP A 27 15.32 -6.20 3.63
C TRP A 27 14.21 -5.21 3.91
N GLY A 28 12.99 -5.65 3.78
CA GLY A 28 11.83 -4.88 4.12
C GLY A 28 10.61 -5.77 4.31
N ALA A 29 9.60 -5.21 4.94
CA ALA A 29 8.35 -5.89 5.18
C ALA A 29 7.20 -4.88 5.16
N TYR A 30 6.00 -5.36 4.85
CA TYR A 30 4.80 -4.59 5.09
C TYR A 30 3.65 -5.47 5.56
N VAL A 31 2.72 -4.85 6.24
CA VAL A 31 1.39 -5.36 6.51
C VAL A 31 0.35 -4.37 5.99
N TYR A 32 -0.67 -4.88 5.33
CA TYR A 32 -1.77 -4.13 4.77
C TYR A 32 -3.08 -4.75 5.21
N GLY A 33 -4.00 -3.93 5.70
CA GLY A 33 -5.37 -4.30 6.02
C GLY A 33 -6.35 -3.40 5.30
N SER A 34 -7.45 -3.95 4.80
CA SER A 34 -8.56 -3.17 4.26
C SER A 34 -9.90 -3.73 4.66
N TYR A 35 -10.88 -2.83 4.75
CA TYR A 35 -12.25 -3.16 5.12
C TYR A 35 -13.23 -2.41 4.22
N CYS A 36 -14.14 -3.17 3.57
CA CYS A 36 -15.21 -2.59 2.77
C CYS A 36 -16.32 -2.08 3.68
N LEU A 37 -16.44 -0.75 3.80
CA LEU A 37 -17.39 -0.07 4.68
C LEU A 37 -18.84 -0.31 4.24
N THR A 38 -19.06 -0.53 2.96
CA THR A 38 -20.37 -0.79 2.36
C THR A 38 -20.76 -2.27 2.32
N GLY A 39 -19.88 -3.15 2.85
CA GLY A 39 -20.19 -4.56 3.08
C GLY A 39 -19.80 -5.51 1.93
N GLU A 40 -19.29 -5.00 0.82
CA GLU A 40 -18.76 -5.81 -0.27
C GLU A 40 -17.51 -6.58 0.18
N HIS A 41 -17.13 -7.56 -0.60
CA HIS A 41 -15.91 -8.34 -0.38
C HIS A 41 -15.10 -8.50 -1.65
N ARG A 42 -13.80 -8.69 -1.51
CA ARG A 42 -12.92 -9.01 -2.63
C ARG A 42 -13.12 -10.46 -3.03
N SER A 43 -13.44 -10.71 -4.28
CA SER A 43 -13.46 -12.06 -4.82
C SER A 43 -12.03 -12.56 -5.09
N TYR A 44 -11.79 -13.83 -4.79
CA TYR A 44 -10.52 -14.49 -5.06
C TYR A 44 -10.62 -15.35 -6.31
N ASP A 45 -9.75 -15.09 -7.29
CA ASP A 45 -9.64 -15.92 -8.48
C ASP A 45 -8.66 -17.08 -8.21
N ARG A 46 -9.21 -18.24 -7.92
CA ARG A 46 -8.42 -19.44 -7.61
C ARG A 46 -7.55 -19.92 -8.78
N SER A 47 -7.97 -19.66 -10.01
CA SER A 47 -7.23 -20.08 -11.20
C SER A 47 -5.96 -19.28 -11.42
N LYS A 48 -5.97 -18.02 -11.01
CA LYS A 48 -4.85 -17.07 -11.16
C LYS A 48 -4.12 -16.78 -9.84
N GLY A 49 -4.65 -17.25 -8.70
CA GLY A 49 -4.06 -17.00 -7.39
C GLY A 49 -4.11 -15.52 -6.95
N ILE A 50 -5.04 -14.72 -7.48
CA ILE A 50 -5.11 -13.27 -7.25
C ILE A 50 -6.44 -12.83 -6.66
N PHE A 51 -6.40 -11.78 -5.83
CA PHE A 51 -7.60 -11.07 -5.41
C PHE A 51 -8.05 -10.11 -6.52
N LYS A 52 -9.32 -10.18 -6.88
CA LYS A 52 -9.97 -9.21 -7.77
C LYS A 52 -10.28 -7.91 -7.00
N GLY A 53 -10.58 -6.85 -7.74
CA GLY A 53 -11.07 -5.61 -7.15
C GLY A 53 -12.43 -5.79 -6.47
N VAL A 54 -12.80 -4.83 -5.63
CA VAL A 54 -14.15 -4.74 -5.08
C VAL A 54 -15.11 -4.37 -6.21
N LEU A 55 -16.23 -5.09 -6.30
CA LEU A 55 -17.32 -4.76 -7.21
C LEU A 55 -18.46 -4.19 -6.37
N PRO A 56 -18.91 -2.94 -6.64
CA PRO A 56 -20.05 -2.37 -5.95
C PRO A 56 -21.30 -3.22 -6.14
N THR A 57 -22.11 -3.38 -5.10
CA THR A 57 -23.43 -4.01 -5.19
C THR A 57 -24.41 -3.14 -5.98
N LYS A 58 -24.24 -1.81 -5.88
CA LYS A 58 -24.94 -0.80 -6.67
C LYS A 58 -23.89 0.19 -7.16
N ASP A 59 -23.88 0.47 -8.46
CA ASP A 59 -23.02 1.50 -9.04
C ASP A 59 -23.38 2.88 -8.53
N PHE A 60 -22.41 3.78 -8.54
CA PHE A 60 -22.65 5.19 -8.18
C PHE A 60 -23.53 5.88 -9.20
N HIS A 61 -24.59 6.52 -8.75
CA HIS A 61 -25.50 7.34 -9.54
C HIS A 61 -25.76 8.67 -8.86
N LEU A 62 -25.73 9.76 -9.62
CA LEU A 62 -26.00 11.11 -9.09
C LEU A 62 -27.49 11.35 -8.77
N THR A 63 -28.39 10.61 -9.43
CA THR A 63 -29.85 10.86 -9.39
C THR A 63 -30.67 9.69 -8.84
N GLN A 64 -30.03 8.58 -8.54
CA GLN A 64 -30.65 7.35 -8.02
C GLN A 64 -29.88 6.84 -6.81
N ASP A 65 -30.49 5.93 -6.05
CA ASP A 65 -29.83 5.27 -4.92
C ASP A 65 -28.67 4.37 -5.39
N GLY A 66 -27.46 4.83 -5.24
CA GLY A 66 -26.24 4.10 -5.54
C GLY A 66 -25.02 4.95 -5.17
N TRP A 67 -24.29 4.52 -4.14
CA TRP A 67 -23.07 5.21 -3.66
C TRP A 67 -21.78 4.56 -4.16
N GLY A 68 -21.91 3.46 -4.94
CA GLY A 68 -20.75 2.62 -5.22
C GLY A 68 -20.32 1.84 -3.97
N ALA A 69 -19.04 1.42 -3.94
CA ALA A 69 -18.46 0.76 -2.78
C ALA A 69 -17.32 1.60 -2.18
N LEU A 70 -17.25 1.63 -0.84
CA LEU A 70 -16.21 2.31 -0.09
C LEU A 70 -15.35 1.31 0.67
N GLU A 71 -14.04 1.41 0.54
CA GLU A 71 -13.05 0.58 1.22
C GLU A 71 -12.06 1.48 1.94
N ALA A 72 -11.96 1.33 3.27
CA ALA A 72 -10.88 1.92 4.06
C ALA A 72 -9.69 0.95 4.09
N ALA A 73 -8.47 1.49 4.07
CA ALA A 73 -7.25 0.71 4.05
C ALA A 73 -6.17 1.34 4.94
N LEU A 74 -5.39 0.48 5.59
CA LEU A 74 -4.21 0.87 6.36
C LEU A 74 -3.03 0.01 5.93
N ARG A 75 -1.86 0.61 5.85
CA ARG A 75 -0.60 -0.09 5.58
C ARG A 75 0.48 0.44 6.51
N LEU A 76 1.26 -0.46 7.06
CA LEU A 76 2.51 -0.17 7.73
C LEU A 76 3.61 -0.87 6.95
N SER A 77 4.65 -0.15 6.56
CA SER A 77 5.81 -0.69 5.87
C SER A 77 7.11 -0.25 6.55
N TYR A 78 8.10 -1.10 6.44
CA TYR A 78 9.45 -0.91 6.94
C TYR A 78 10.45 -1.36 5.88
N VAL A 79 11.50 -0.58 5.68
CA VAL A 79 12.65 -0.96 4.86
C VAL A 79 13.94 -0.59 5.56
N ASP A 80 14.93 -1.47 5.46
CA ASP A 80 16.28 -1.27 5.95
C ASP A 80 17.27 -1.35 4.78
N LEU A 81 17.91 -0.21 4.51
CA LEU A 81 18.90 -0.04 3.47
C LEU A 81 20.32 0.07 4.04
N ASN A 82 20.50 -0.30 5.32
CA ASN A 82 21.82 -0.41 5.93
C ASN A 82 22.40 -1.80 5.68
N SER A 83 23.61 -1.87 5.17
CA SER A 83 24.30 -3.13 4.98
C SER A 83 25.81 -2.90 4.89
N ARG A 84 26.56 -3.50 5.81
CA ARG A 84 28.03 -3.37 5.89
C ARG A 84 28.47 -1.90 5.91
N GLU A 85 29.12 -1.44 4.83
CA GLU A 85 29.59 -0.04 4.67
C GLU A 85 28.52 0.91 4.12
N ILE A 86 27.39 0.37 3.63
CA ILE A 86 26.30 1.17 3.10
C ILE A 86 25.41 1.63 4.26
N ARG A 87 25.24 2.93 4.40
CA ARG A 87 24.37 3.61 5.38
C ARG A 87 23.21 4.29 4.66
N GLY A 88 22.34 3.47 4.05
CA GLY A 88 21.16 3.96 3.33
C GLY A 88 20.04 4.45 4.23
N GLY A 89 20.09 4.10 5.52
CA GLY A 89 19.08 4.42 6.51
C GLY A 89 17.95 3.40 6.58
N THR A 90 17.02 3.67 7.47
CA THR A 90 15.78 2.92 7.63
C THR A 90 14.58 3.83 7.38
N GLU A 91 13.49 3.28 6.86
CA GLU A 91 12.25 4.02 6.63
C GLU A 91 11.06 3.26 7.18
N ILE A 92 10.20 3.98 7.87
CA ILE A 92 8.89 3.49 8.32
C ILE A 92 7.82 4.35 7.68
N ASP A 93 6.85 3.70 7.00
CA ASP A 93 5.69 4.36 6.42
C ASP A 93 4.41 3.88 7.06
N PHE A 94 3.57 4.82 7.41
CA PHE A 94 2.17 4.60 7.71
C PHE A 94 1.33 5.19 6.58
N THR A 95 0.47 4.38 5.96
CA THR A 95 -0.47 4.83 4.93
C THR A 95 -1.90 4.58 5.40
N ALA A 96 -2.73 5.61 5.33
CA ALA A 96 -4.18 5.51 5.43
C ALA A 96 -4.81 5.82 4.07
N GLY A 97 -5.72 4.97 3.62
CA GLY A 97 -6.34 5.08 2.30
C GLY A 97 -7.85 4.93 2.35
N LEU A 98 -8.52 5.61 1.42
CA LEU A 98 -9.93 5.45 1.12
C LEU A 98 -10.07 5.20 -0.38
N ASN A 99 -10.64 4.06 -0.75
CA ASN A 99 -10.92 3.70 -2.12
C ASN A 99 -12.43 3.78 -2.35
N TRP A 100 -12.83 4.60 -3.31
CA TRP A 100 -14.22 4.72 -3.73
C TRP A 100 -14.40 4.10 -5.11
N TYR A 101 -15.03 2.96 -5.16
CA TYR A 101 -15.36 2.24 -6.39
C TYR A 101 -16.72 2.75 -6.88
N LEU A 102 -16.70 3.56 -7.94
CA LEU A 102 -17.91 4.12 -8.54
C LEU A 102 -18.70 3.06 -9.30
N ASN A 103 -18.00 2.16 -9.98
CA ASN A 103 -18.53 0.99 -10.67
C ASN A 103 -17.42 -0.07 -10.84
N GLY A 104 -17.67 -1.15 -11.55
CA GLY A 104 -16.70 -2.22 -11.76
C GLY A 104 -15.41 -1.80 -12.50
N ASN A 105 -15.44 -0.66 -13.17
CA ASN A 105 -14.33 -0.17 -14.00
C ASN A 105 -13.68 1.10 -13.48
N THR A 106 -14.36 1.86 -12.62
CA THR A 106 -13.93 3.20 -12.21
C THR A 106 -13.78 3.30 -10.70
N ARG A 107 -12.63 3.79 -10.24
CA ARG A 107 -12.41 4.11 -8.83
C ARG A 107 -11.61 5.38 -8.61
N ILE A 108 -11.85 6.02 -7.48
CA ILE A 108 -11.08 7.14 -6.96
C ILE A 108 -10.40 6.66 -5.68
N MET A 109 -9.13 6.98 -5.51
CA MET A 109 -8.35 6.60 -4.34
C MET A 109 -7.79 7.85 -3.69
N PHE A 110 -7.95 7.95 -2.39
CA PHE A 110 -7.36 8.98 -1.55
C PHE A 110 -6.38 8.31 -0.59
N ASN A 111 -5.14 8.78 -0.55
CA ASN A 111 -4.14 8.25 0.37
C ASN A 111 -3.47 9.40 1.13
N TYR A 112 -3.24 9.15 2.39
CA TYR A 112 -2.32 9.90 3.23
C TYR A 112 -1.17 9.00 3.63
N VAL A 113 0.05 9.45 3.39
CA VAL A 113 1.26 8.73 3.78
C VAL A 113 2.05 9.59 4.74
N HIS A 114 2.44 9.00 5.87
CA HIS A 114 3.43 9.53 6.79
C HIS A 114 4.67 8.65 6.72
N ALA A 115 5.72 9.18 6.11
CA ALA A 115 7.02 8.53 5.98
C ALA A 115 8.00 9.13 6.99
N ARG A 116 8.78 8.27 7.65
CA ARG A 116 9.85 8.65 8.57
C ARG A 116 11.13 7.91 8.21
N VAL A 117 12.16 8.69 7.87
CA VAL A 117 13.51 8.19 7.60
C VAL A 117 14.37 8.35 8.85
N MET A 118 15.17 7.33 9.17
CA MET A 118 16.07 7.27 10.33
C MET A 118 17.40 6.63 9.94
N ASP A 119 18.42 6.76 10.80
CA ASP A 119 19.73 6.07 10.71
C ASP A 119 20.47 6.31 9.38
N ARG A 120 20.34 7.50 8.82
CA ARG A 120 21.08 7.90 7.63
C ARG A 120 22.29 8.73 8.03
N ASP A 121 23.50 8.29 7.64
CA ASP A 121 24.78 8.92 8.02
C ASP A 121 25.06 10.28 7.35
N ASP A 122 24.16 10.85 6.58
CA ASP A 122 24.38 12.07 5.81
C ASP A 122 23.71 13.29 6.49
N PRO A 123 24.45 14.11 7.28
CA PRO A 123 23.93 15.34 7.86
C PRO A 123 23.66 16.36 6.73
N PRO A 124 22.54 17.08 6.73
CA PRO A 124 21.59 17.32 7.82
C PRO A 124 20.26 16.55 7.68
N ILE A 125 20.22 15.40 7.04
CA ILE A 125 18.98 14.69 6.65
C ILE A 125 18.64 13.52 7.60
N ASP A 126 19.38 13.37 8.68
CA ASP A 126 19.07 12.37 9.69
C ASP A 126 17.72 12.68 10.37
N GLY A 127 16.74 11.78 10.19
CA GLY A 127 15.43 11.89 10.80
C GLY A 127 14.41 12.76 10.07
N GLY A 128 14.32 12.69 8.75
CA GLY A 128 13.29 13.35 7.95
C GLY A 128 11.91 12.74 8.13
N ASN A 129 10.87 13.59 8.24
CA ASN A 129 9.46 13.19 8.14
C ASN A 129 8.84 13.80 6.89
N ALA A 130 7.99 13.04 6.21
CA ALA A 130 7.19 13.52 5.08
C ALA A 130 5.71 13.20 5.28
N HIS A 131 4.86 14.15 4.92
CA HIS A 131 3.41 14.00 4.90
C HIS A 131 2.95 14.16 3.45
N ILE A 132 2.38 13.11 2.87
CA ILE A 132 2.04 13.08 1.45
C ILE A 132 0.55 12.80 1.31
N PHE A 133 -0.15 13.67 0.59
CA PHE A 133 -1.55 13.47 0.21
C PHE A 133 -1.62 13.17 -1.28
N GLN A 134 -2.29 12.07 -1.62
CA GLN A 134 -2.41 11.61 -2.99
C GLN A 134 -3.87 11.37 -3.35
N VAL A 135 -4.26 11.79 -4.55
CA VAL A 135 -5.53 11.43 -5.18
C VAL A 135 -5.23 10.75 -6.51
N ARG A 136 -5.84 9.60 -6.73
CA ARG A 136 -5.69 8.85 -7.97
C ARG A 136 -7.06 8.47 -8.53
N PHE A 137 -7.29 8.84 -9.78
CA PHE A 137 -8.40 8.32 -10.60
C PHE A 137 -7.90 7.13 -11.42
N GLN A 138 -8.67 6.06 -11.44
CA GLN A 138 -8.36 4.88 -12.25
C GLN A 138 -9.60 4.42 -13.03
N TYR A 139 -9.40 4.21 -14.32
CA TYR A 139 -10.36 3.57 -15.22
C TYR A 139 -9.73 2.31 -15.81
N LYS A 140 -10.48 1.22 -15.83
CA LYS A 140 -10.07 -0.07 -16.38
C LYS A 140 -10.94 -0.37 -17.61
N LEU A 141 -10.30 -0.57 -18.75
CA LEU A 141 -10.91 -1.05 -20.00
C LEU A 141 -11.18 -2.55 -19.98
#